data_4757d6bb83e0a8ed8e142d0250879869
#
_entry.id   4757d6bb83e0a8ed8e142d0250879869
#
_cell.length_a   1.000
_cell.length_b   1.000
_cell.length_c   1.000
_cell.angle_alpha   90.00
_cell.angle_beta   90.00
_cell.angle_gamma   90.00
#
_symmetry.space_group_name_H-M   'P 1'
#
loop_
_entity.id
_entity.type
_entity.pdbx_description
1 polymer ?
#
loop_
_entity_poly.entity_id
_entity_poly.type
_entity_poly.pdbx_seq_one_letter_code
_entity_poly.pdbx_strand_id
1 'polypeptide(L)'
;MWVGLSSPTWNDLDLGDYAERYLIDAFSSVPNVGRILVGGLRELSVRVWIDPIKLAANDLTIQEVERALRNENINLPAGTLEANNKDLTLNIDKSYSNIDTIKQLPLKKNKEKVIILSDVANIEFGPVSEKTLFKAQRKNAVNLKTVGIGIYAKSGASTVELSKQIKTKIKELNKSLPDGLKLSLIHI
;
A
#
# COMPACT_ATOMS: atom_id res chain seq x y z
N MET A 1 18.11 12.48 7.64
CA MET A 1 18.72 12.17 6.32
C MET A 1 17.65 11.61 5.40
N TRP A 2 17.66 11.98 4.12
CA TRP A 2 16.69 11.47 3.15
C TRP A 2 17.36 10.61 2.10
N VAL A 3 16.74 9.49 1.78
CA VAL A 3 17.12 8.55 0.73
C VAL A 3 15.97 8.48 -0.27
N GLY A 4 16.26 8.58 -1.55
CA GLY A 4 15.26 8.45 -2.62
C GLY A 4 15.32 7.06 -3.26
N LEU A 5 14.18 6.39 -3.31
CA LEU A 5 13.96 5.25 -4.18
C LEU A 5 13.36 5.76 -5.48
N SER A 6 14.00 5.52 -6.60
CA SER A 6 13.55 6.02 -7.90
C SER A 6 13.54 4.94 -8.97
N SER A 7 12.60 5.06 -9.90
CA SER A 7 12.51 4.19 -11.06
C SER A 7 11.99 4.94 -12.30
N PRO A 8 12.46 4.60 -13.49
CA PRO A 8 11.86 5.04 -14.74
C PRO A 8 10.65 4.21 -15.18
N THR A 9 10.50 2.98 -14.67
CA THR A 9 9.54 1.99 -15.16
C THR A 9 8.42 1.69 -14.15
N TRP A 10 8.72 1.75 -12.85
CA TRP A 10 7.74 1.47 -11.80
C TRP A 10 6.81 2.66 -11.57
N ASN A 11 5.57 2.39 -11.20
CA ASN A 11 4.62 3.43 -10.79
C ASN A 11 4.85 3.85 -9.32
N ASP A 12 4.20 4.93 -8.90
CA ASP A 12 4.37 5.50 -7.55
C ASP A 12 3.84 4.56 -6.46
N LEU A 13 2.81 3.76 -6.78
CA LEU A 13 2.19 2.81 -5.83
C LEU A 13 3.11 1.64 -5.56
N ASP A 14 3.67 1.03 -6.62
CA ASP A 14 4.59 -0.10 -6.50
C ASP A 14 5.90 0.31 -5.81
N LEU A 15 6.40 1.54 -6.10
CA LEU A 15 7.56 2.10 -5.41
C LEU A 15 7.30 2.29 -3.92
N GLY A 16 6.10 2.78 -3.56
CA GLY A 16 5.68 2.96 -2.17
C GLY A 16 5.58 1.63 -1.43
N ASP A 17 4.88 0.66 -2.01
CA ASP A 17 4.72 -0.68 -1.45
C ASP A 17 6.08 -1.39 -1.26
N TYR A 18 6.96 -1.31 -2.24
CA TYR A 18 8.31 -1.87 -2.13
C TYR A 18 9.12 -1.20 -1.01
N ALA A 19 9.05 0.14 -0.92
CA ALA A 19 9.75 0.88 0.13
C ALA A 19 9.24 0.48 1.53
N GLU A 20 7.93 0.32 1.69
CA GLU A 20 7.31 -0.04 2.96
C GLU A 20 7.65 -1.47 3.39
N ARG A 21 7.51 -2.44 2.51
CA ARG A 21 7.71 -3.86 2.82
C ARG A 21 9.18 -4.27 3.01
N TYR A 22 10.08 -3.69 2.22
CA TYR A 22 11.46 -4.17 2.18
C TYR A 22 12.47 -3.17 2.70
N LEU A 23 12.31 -1.87 2.39
CA LEU A 23 13.34 -0.89 2.72
C LEU A 23 13.23 -0.37 4.14
N ILE A 24 12.01 -0.29 4.71
CA ILE A 24 11.84 0.09 6.13
C ILE A 24 12.59 -0.90 7.01
N ASP A 25 12.38 -2.20 6.82
CA ASP A 25 13.03 -3.23 7.63
C ASP A 25 14.55 -3.25 7.42
N ALA A 26 14.98 -3.13 6.14
CA ALA A 26 16.39 -3.08 5.81
C ALA A 26 17.13 -1.91 6.44
N PHE A 27 16.51 -0.72 6.52
CA PHE A 27 17.12 0.44 7.19
C PHE A 27 16.91 0.43 8.70
N SER A 28 15.84 -0.16 9.21
CA SER A 28 15.60 -0.30 10.66
C SER A 28 16.63 -1.20 11.33
N SER A 29 17.22 -2.15 10.58
CA SER A 29 18.29 -3.03 11.08
C SER A 29 19.63 -2.31 11.26
N VAL A 30 19.78 -1.07 10.74
CA VAL A 30 21.02 -0.30 10.90
C VAL A 30 21.12 0.27 12.32
N PRO A 31 22.25 0.09 13.03
CA PRO A 31 22.42 0.66 14.36
C PRO A 31 22.18 2.16 14.40
N ASN A 32 21.64 2.63 15.52
CA ASN A 32 21.33 4.05 15.76
C ASN A 32 20.23 4.67 14.90
N VAL A 33 19.51 3.91 14.08
CA VAL A 33 18.27 4.34 13.44
C VAL A 33 17.17 4.37 14.51
N GLY A 34 16.53 5.52 14.68
CA GLY A 34 15.44 5.71 15.65
C GLY A 34 14.06 5.65 15.02
N ARG A 35 13.89 6.30 13.86
CA ARG A 35 12.60 6.35 13.15
C ARG A 35 12.82 6.42 11.66
N ILE A 36 11.95 5.76 10.91
CA ILE A 36 11.87 5.86 9.46
C ILE A 36 10.51 6.39 9.06
N LEU A 37 10.47 7.28 8.08
CA LEU A 37 9.27 7.82 7.46
C LEU A 37 9.36 7.62 5.96
N VAL A 38 8.29 7.14 5.35
CA VAL A 38 8.18 7.10 3.88
C VAL A 38 7.38 8.31 3.43
N GLY A 39 8.03 9.20 2.69
CA GLY A 39 7.42 10.39 2.11
C GLY A 39 6.97 10.12 0.68
N GLY A 40 5.75 10.54 0.36
CA GLY A 40 5.14 10.24 -0.93
C GLY A 40 4.55 8.84 -1.02
N LEU A 41 4.44 8.16 0.11
CA LEU A 41 3.74 6.88 0.19
C LEU A 41 2.28 7.07 -0.23
N ARG A 42 1.89 6.29 -1.20
CA ARG A 42 0.50 6.17 -1.63
C ARG A 42 0.05 4.76 -1.32
N GLU A 43 -0.70 4.62 -0.25
CA GLU A 43 -1.29 3.33 0.10
C GLU A 43 -2.24 2.89 -1.02
N LEU A 44 -2.08 1.65 -1.45
CA LEU A 44 -2.96 1.04 -2.44
C LEU A 44 -4.33 0.81 -1.82
N SER A 45 -5.37 1.25 -2.49
CA SER A 45 -6.74 0.98 -2.10
C SER A 45 -7.60 0.61 -3.29
N VAL A 46 -8.74 0.00 -3.01
CA VAL A 46 -9.76 -0.23 -4.02
C VAL A 46 -10.68 0.99 -4.05
N ARG A 47 -10.79 1.62 -5.21
CA ARG A 47 -11.70 2.73 -5.46
C ARG A 47 -12.94 2.22 -6.14
N VAL A 48 -14.08 2.57 -5.58
CA VAL A 48 -15.40 2.23 -6.12
C VAL A 48 -16.08 3.51 -6.56
N TRP A 49 -16.13 3.74 -7.86
CA TRP A 49 -16.79 4.89 -8.47
C TRP A 49 -18.23 4.52 -8.80
N ILE A 50 -19.17 4.98 -7.97
CA ILE A 50 -20.59 4.67 -8.11
C ILE A 50 -21.19 5.56 -9.20
N ASP A 51 -21.93 4.96 -10.13
CA ASP A 51 -22.71 5.66 -11.14
C ASP A 51 -24.14 5.93 -10.59
N PRO A 52 -24.51 7.20 -10.33
CA PRO A 52 -25.80 7.51 -9.75
C PRO A 52 -26.99 7.12 -10.63
N ILE A 53 -26.83 7.14 -11.96
CA ILE A 53 -27.89 6.81 -12.91
C ILE A 53 -28.15 5.30 -12.87
N LYS A 54 -27.09 4.50 -12.90
CA LYS A 54 -27.18 3.04 -12.80
C LYS A 54 -27.70 2.59 -11.45
N LEU A 55 -27.33 3.31 -10.37
CA LEU A 55 -27.82 3.04 -9.02
C LEU A 55 -29.34 3.24 -8.95
N ALA A 56 -29.81 4.39 -9.43
CA ALA A 56 -31.24 4.70 -9.44
C ALA A 56 -32.05 3.75 -10.36
N ALA A 57 -31.49 3.37 -11.52
CA ALA A 57 -32.14 2.42 -12.44
C ALA A 57 -32.31 1.01 -11.82
N ASN A 58 -31.55 0.67 -10.81
CA ASN A 58 -31.63 -0.62 -10.10
C ASN A 58 -32.32 -0.52 -8.72
N ASP A 59 -32.96 0.62 -8.41
CA ASP A 59 -33.60 0.89 -7.12
C ASP A 59 -32.65 0.63 -5.94
N LEU A 60 -31.41 1.09 -6.05
CA LEU A 60 -30.37 0.97 -5.04
C LEU A 60 -30.00 2.34 -4.47
N THR A 61 -29.68 2.36 -3.19
CA THR A 61 -29.13 3.52 -2.49
C THR A 61 -27.65 3.38 -2.23
N ILE A 62 -26.94 4.49 -2.05
CA ILE A 62 -25.51 4.51 -1.68
C ILE A 62 -25.29 3.76 -0.36
N GLN A 63 -26.21 3.88 0.59
CA GLN A 63 -26.14 3.22 1.89
C GLN A 63 -26.22 1.69 1.78
N GLU A 64 -26.99 1.16 0.81
CA GLU A 64 -27.03 -0.28 0.55
C GLU A 64 -25.70 -0.79 -0.01
N VAL A 65 -25.09 -0.05 -0.92
CA VAL A 65 -23.75 -0.37 -1.44
C VAL A 65 -22.70 -0.32 -0.33
N GLU A 66 -22.70 0.74 0.49
CA GLU A 66 -21.78 0.86 1.61
C GLU A 66 -21.95 -0.29 2.61
N ARG A 67 -23.19 -0.65 2.95
CA ARG A 67 -23.47 -1.76 3.86
C ARG A 67 -23.00 -3.09 3.29
N ALA A 68 -23.20 -3.34 2.00
CA ALA A 68 -22.74 -4.55 1.35
C ALA A 68 -21.20 -4.66 1.40
N LEU A 69 -20.49 -3.56 1.07
CA LEU A 69 -19.02 -3.50 1.15
C LEU A 69 -18.49 -3.71 2.57
N ARG A 70 -19.13 -3.12 3.58
CA ARG A 70 -18.76 -3.31 4.99
C ARG A 70 -18.99 -4.73 5.47
N ASN A 71 -20.12 -5.34 5.12
CA ASN A 71 -20.51 -6.68 5.58
C ASN A 71 -19.63 -7.78 4.98
N GLU A 72 -19.07 -7.55 3.82
CA GLU A 72 -18.22 -8.54 3.14
C GLU A 72 -16.74 -8.38 3.45
N ASN A 73 -16.29 -7.20 3.87
CA ASN A 73 -14.90 -6.97 4.25
C ASN A 73 -14.72 -7.17 5.77
N ILE A 74 -14.94 -8.40 6.23
CA ILE A 74 -14.86 -8.74 7.65
C ILE A 74 -13.82 -9.83 7.86
N ASN A 75 -12.87 -9.57 8.75
CA ASN A 75 -11.96 -10.56 9.30
C ASN A 75 -12.48 -10.93 10.70
N LEU A 76 -13.11 -12.10 10.84
CA LEU A 76 -13.68 -12.56 12.09
C LEU A 76 -12.90 -13.78 12.60
N PRO A 77 -12.51 -13.78 13.89
CA PRO A 77 -12.03 -15.00 14.52
C PRO A 77 -13.18 -16.01 14.59
N ALA A 78 -13.02 -17.15 13.95
CA ALA A 78 -14.04 -18.21 13.90
C ALA A 78 -13.97 -19.15 15.12
N GLY A 79 -13.08 -18.89 16.07
CA GLY A 79 -12.88 -19.70 17.26
C GLY A 79 -11.58 -20.49 17.25
N THR A 80 -11.38 -21.33 18.23
CA THR A 80 -10.23 -22.21 18.38
C THR A 80 -10.66 -23.66 18.24
N LEU A 81 -9.92 -24.43 17.44
CA LEU A 81 -10.02 -25.89 17.43
C LEU A 81 -9.00 -26.45 18.42
N GLU A 82 -9.51 -27.07 19.47
CA GLU A 82 -8.68 -27.84 20.40
C GLU A 82 -8.39 -29.23 19.81
N ALA A 83 -7.15 -29.46 19.40
CA ALA A 83 -6.67 -30.74 18.95
C ALA A 83 -5.49 -31.16 19.84
N ASN A 84 -5.45 -32.45 20.21
CA ASN A 84 -4.43 -33.07 21.08
C ASN A 84 -3.09 -32.33 21.09
N ASN A 85 -2.86 -31.46 22.07
CA ASN A 85 -1.65 -30.65 22.33
C ASN A 85 -1.40 -29.41 21.45
N LYS A 86 -2.36 -28.92 20.67
CA LYS A 86 -2.24 -27.64 19.93
C LYS A 86 -3.61 -26.99 19.78
N ASP A 87 -3.70 -25.73 20.16
CA ASP A 87 -4.85 -24.88 19.84
C ASP A 87 -4.64 -24.19 18.49
N LEU A 88 -5.51 -24.47 17.55
CA LEU A 88 -5.49 -23.84 16.22
C LEU A 88 -6.55 -22.75 16.20
N THR A 89 -6.12 -21.50 16.14
CA THR A 89 -7.04 -20.37 15.93
C THR A 89 -7.50 -20.35 14.47
N LEU A 90 -8.81 -20.48 14.28
CA LEU A 90 -9.43 -20.34 12.96
C LEU A 90 -9.81 -18.89 12.73
N ASN A 91 -9.28 -18.29 11.69
CA ASN A 91 -9.68 -16.98 11.21
C ASN A 91 -10.43 -17.14 9.88
N ILE A 92 -11.64 -16.60 9.80
CA ILE A 92 -12.32 -16.43 8.53
C ILE A 92 -11.85 -15.09 7.96
N ASP A 93 -10.94 -15.15 6.98
CA ASP A 93 -10.51 -13.99 6.24
C ASP A 93 -11.38 -13.85 4.99
N LYS A 94 -12.29 -12.88 5.02
CA LYS A 94 -13.08 -12.44 3.87
C LYS A 94 -12.50 -11.19 3.23
N SER A 95 -11.24 -10.88 3.49
CA SER A 95 -10.60 -9.73 2.85
C SER A 95 -10.46 -9.97 1.34
N TYR A 96 -10.92 -9.01 0.56
CA TYR A 96 -10.83 -9.08 -0.89
C TYR A 96 -9.41 -8.74 -1.35
N SER A 97 -8.63 -9.76 -1.64
CA SER A 97 -7.29 -9.62 -2.24
C SER A 97 -7.35 -9.43 -3.77
N ASN A 98 -8.51 -9.68 -4.39
CA ASN A 98 -8.68 -9.61 -5.84
C ASN A 98 -9.83 -8.67 -6.22
N ILE A 99 -9.57 -7.74 -7.15
CA ILE A 99 -10.54 -6.77 -7.66
C ILE A 99 -11.73 -7.45 -8.34
N ASP A 100 -11.52 -8.61 -8.98
CA ASP A 100 -12.60 -9.33 -9.67
C ASP A 100 -13.62 -9.93 -8.70
N THR A 101 -13.17 -10.32 -7.51
CA THR A 101 -14.08 -10.76 -6.44
C THR A 101 -14.93 -9.60 -5.95
N ILE A 102 -14.35 -8.40 -5.80
CA ILE A 102 -15.10 -7.20 -5.40
C ILE A 102 -16.13 -6.81 -6.47
N LYS A 103 -15.79 -6.91 -7.75
CA LYS A 103 -16.71 -6.63 -8.86
C LYS A 103 -17.97 -7.49 -8.82
N GLN A 104 -17.83 -8.76 -8.38
CA GLN A 104 -18.91 -9.73 -8.30
C GLN A 104 -19.71 -9.64 -6.99
N LEU A 105 -19.44 -8.67 -6.12
CA LEU A 105 -20.14 -8.49 -4.87
C LEU A 105 -21.65 -8.32 -5.10
N PRO A 106 -22.52 -9.19 -4.55
CA PRO A 106 -23.97 -9.07 -4.70
C PRO A 106 -24.49 -7.93 -3.82
N LEU A 107 -25.19 -6.98 -4.42
CA LEU A 107 -25.79 -5.84 -3.72
C LEU A 107 -27.26 -6.09 -3.37
N LYS A 108 -28.03 -6.59 -4.34
CA LYS A 108 -29.47 -6.85 -4.18
C LYS A 108 -29.89 -8.03 -5.03
N LYS A 109 -30.77 -8.87 -4.46
CA LYS A 109 -31.36 -9.98 -5.18
C LYS A 109 -32.80 -9.64 -5.50
N ASN A 110 -33.11 -9.40 -6.76
CA ASN A 110 -34.47 -9.31 -7.28
C ASN A 110 -34.94 -10.68 -7.75
N LYS A 111 -36.25 -10.85 -7.96
CA LYS A 111 -36.83 -12.15 -8.35
C LYS A 111 -36.22 -12.75 -9.63
N GLU A 112 -35.67 -11.90 -10.52
CA GLU A 112 -35.20 -12.29 -11.86
C GLU A 112 -33.66 -12.15 -12.00
N LYS A 113 -32.99 -11.29 -11.20
CA LYS A 113 -31.55 -11.01 -11.35
C LYS A 113 -30.89 -10.66 -10.02
N VAL A 114 -29.65 -11.10 -9.87
CA VAL A 114 -28.77 -10.60 -8.81
C VAL A 114 -28.00 -9.38 -9.37
N ILE A 115 -28.16 -8.24 -8.73
CA ILE A 115 -27.41 -7.03 -9.08
C ILE A 115 -26.08 -7.08 -8.35
N ILE A 116 -25.00 -6.99 -9.10
CA ILE A 116 -23.62 -7.01 -8.57
C ILE A 116 -23.00 -5.61 -8.62
N LEU A 117 -21.93 -5.41 -7.85
CA LEU A 117 -21.28 -4.11 -7.72
C LEU A 117 -20.81 -3.54 -9.06
N SER A 118 -20.31 -4.36 -9.98
CA SER A 118 -19.90 -3.93 -11.32
C SER A 118 -21.03 -3.43 -12.22
N ASP A 119 -22.31 -3.76 -11.91
CA ASP A 119 -23.45 -3.25 -12.66
C ASP A 119 -23.68 -1.75 -12.39
N VAL A 120 -23.30 -1.26 -11.20
CA VAL A 120 -23.60 0.11 -10.72
C VAL A 120 -22.35 0.95 -10.41
N ALA A 121 -21.16 0.36 -10.47
CA ALA A 121 -19.93 1.06 -10.16
C ALA A 121 -18.75 0.61 -11.06
N ASN A 122 -17.80 1.52 -11.25
CA ASN A 122 -16.48 1.18 -11.79
C ASN A 122 -15.52 0.95 -10.62
N ILE A 123 -14.75 -0.15 -10.66
CA ILE A 123 -13.85 -0.57 -9.58
C ILE A 123 -12.43 -0.63 -10.14
N GLU A 124 -11.53 0.08 -9.48
CA GLU A 124 -10.12 0.14 -9.87
C GLU A 124 -9.19 0.19 -8.65
N PHE A 125 -7.94 -0.23 -8.84
CA PHE A 125 -6.91 0.05 -7.85
C PHE A 125 -6.43 1.49 -7.99
N GLY A 126 -6.28 2.17 -6.87
CA GLY A 126 -5.78 3.54 -6.84
C GLY A 126 -5.21 3.91 -5.47
N PRO A 127 -4.60 5.08 -5.35
CA PRO A 127 -4.11 5.55 -4.05
C PRO A 127 -5.27 5.94 -3.13
N VAL A 128 -5.14 5.69 -1.83
CA VAL A 128 -6.08 6.17 -0.80
C VAL A 128 -6.25 7.69 -0.89
N SER A 129 -5.16 8.41 -1.15
CA SER A 129 -5.16 9.87 -1.31
C SER A 129 -4.24 10.30 -2.45
N GLU A 130 -4.73 11.20 -3.30
CA GLU A 130 -3.93 11.85 -4.34
C GLU A 130 -3.18 13.09 -3.85
N LYS A 131 -3.43 13.50 -2.61
CA LYS A 131 -2.88 14.73 -2.04
C LYS A 131 -1.42 14.60 -1.62
N THR A 132 -0.91 13.38 -1.47
CA THR A 132 0.48 13.14 -1.05
C THR A 132 1.35 12.93 -2.28
N LEU A 133 2.30 13.84 -2.48
CA LEU A 133 3.26 13.78 -3.58
C LEU A 133 4.65 14.09 -3.06
N PHE A 134 5.59 13.19 -3.31
CA PHE A 134 7.01 13.43 -3.09
C PHE A 134 7.67 13.66 -4.45
N LYS A 135 8.30 14.83 -4.63
CA LYS A 135 9.08 15.15 -5.83
C LYS A 135 10.52 15.34 -5.46
N ALA A 136 11.39 14.54 -6.04
CA ALA A 136 12.83 14.77 -5.99
C ALA A 136 13.33 14.96 -7.42
N GLN A 137 14.05 16.06 -7.65
CA GLN A 137 14.64 16.36 -8.94
C GLN A 137 16.13 16.04 -8.91
N ARG A 138 16.58 15.25 -9.84
CA ARG A 138 18.01 14.99 -10.07
C ARG A 138 18.49 15.77 -11.27
N LYS A 139 19.68 16.38 -11.18
CA LYS A 139 20.34 17.03 -12.30
C LYS A 139 20.45 16.01 -13.45
N ASN A 140 19.87 16.29 -14.61
CA ASN A 140 19.84 15.43 -15.81
C ASN A 140 18.90 14.18 -15.77
N ALA A 141 17.93 14.11 -14.87
CA ALA A 141 16.93 13.04 -14.91
C ALA A 141 15.54 13.63 -15.11
N VAL A 142 14.94 13.36 -16.26
CA VAL A 142 13.58 13.78 -16.61
C VAL A 142 12.64 12.64 -16.26
N ASN A 143 11.55 12.95 -15.53
CA ASN A 143 10.43 12.03 -15.22
C ASN A 143 10.76 10.79 -14.40
N LEU A 144 11.67 10.84 -13.44
CA LEU A 144 11.83 9.76 -12.46
C LEU A 144 10.76 9.86 -11.38
N LYS A 145 9.95 8.83 -11.27
CA LYS A 145 9.09 8.64 -10.11
C LYS A 145 9.96 8.32 -8.91
N THR A 146 9.69 8.96 -7.78
CA THR A 146 10.56 8.89 -6.62
C THR A 146 9.73 8.86 -5.34
N VAL A 147 10.08 7.93 -4.45
CA VAL A 147 9.59 7.87 -3.08
C VAL A 147 10.74 8.24 -2.14
N GLY A 148 10.47 9.09 -1.15
CA GLY A 148 11.46 9.56 -0.18
C GLY A 148 11.43 8.72 1.09
N ILE A 149 12.58 8.30 1.58
CA ILE A 149 12.72 7.60 2.86
C ILE A 149 13.50 8.49 3.81
N GLY A 150 12.81 9.04 4.80
CA GLY A 150 13.38 9.87 5.85
C GLY A 150 13.90 9.00 6.99
N ILE A 151 15.20 9.03 7.24
CA ILE A 151 15.85 8.26 8.31
C ILE A 151 16.31 9.22 9.41
N TYR A 152 15.83 8.97 10.63
CA TYR A 152 16.11 9.75 11.83
C TYR A 152 16.98 8.94 12.78
N ALA A 153 17.96 9.60 13.36
CA ALA A 153 18.81 9.00 14.39
C ALA A 153 18.06 8.80 15.71
N LYS A 154 18.46 7.82 16.50
CA LYS A 154 18.06 7.74 17.92
C LYS A 154 18.57 8.96 18.68
N SER A 155 17.87 9.33 19.76
CA SER A 155 18.33 10.39 20.65
C SER A 155 19.73 10.08 21.18
N GLY A 156 20.64 11.07 21.10
CA GLY A 156 22.03 10.93 21.53
C GLY A 156 22.97 10.21 20.54
N ALA A 157 22.46 9.68 19.43
CA ALA A 157 23.30 9.01 18.45
C ALA A 157 24.02 10.01 17.53
N SER A 158 25.24 9.66 17.10
CA SER A 158 26.03 10.45 16.15
C SER A 158 25.39 10.37 14.75
N THR A 159 24.95 11.51 14.25
CA THR A 159 24.38 11.62 12.90
C THR A 159 25.44 11.39 11.80
N VAL A 160 26.70 11.67 12.09
CA VAL A 160 27.82 11.44 11.15
C VAL A 160 28.06 9.94 10.99
N GLU A 161 28.09 9.21 12.11
CA GLU A 161 28.26 7.75 12.12
C GLU A 161 27.08 7.07 11.40
N LEU A 162 25.85 7.46 11.74
CA LEU A 162 24.65 6.97 11.07
C LEU A 162 24.71 7.24 9.56
N SER A 163 25.15 8.42 9.16
CA SER A 163 25.27 8.75 7.73
C SER A 163 26.24 7.83 6.98
N LYS A 164 27.36 7.46 7.60
CA LYS A 164 28.32 6.49 7.02
C LYS A 164 27.69 5.11 6.89
N GLN A 165 27.03 4.63 7.93
CA GLN A 165 26.38 3.32 7.95
C GLN A 165 25.27 3.24 6.89
N ILE A 166 24.42 4.26 6.77
CA ILE A 166 23.37 4.32 5.75
C ILE A 166 23.95 4.37 4.34
N LYS A 167 25.04 5.11 4.10
CA LYS A 167 25.71 5.12 2.80
C LYS A 167 26.23 3.73 2.40
N THR A 168 26.78 2.99 3.35
CA THR A 168 27.22 1.61 3.13
C THR A 168 26.04 0.71 2.82
N LYS A 169 24.95 0.81 3.62
CA LYS A 169 23.74 0.02 3.43
C LYS A 169 23.08 0.29 2.06
N ILE A 170 23.05 1.54 1.60
CA ILE A 170 22.56 1.89 0.25
C ILE A 170 23.39 1.20 -0.85
N LYS A 171 24.71 1.14 -0.70
CA LYS A 171 25.57 0.46 -1.67
C LYS A 171 25.31 -1.06 -1.72
N GLU A 172 25.05 -1.67 -0.57
CA GLU A 172 24.70 -3.10 -0.45
C GLU A 172 23.33 -3.35 -1.10
N LEU A 173 22.32 -2.59 -0.69
CA LEU A 173 20.96 -2.75 -1.19
C LEU A 173 20.87 -2.53 -2.71
N ASN A 174 21.59 -1.56 -3.26
CA ASN A 174 21.61 -1.32 -4.72
C ASN A 174 22.14 -2.53 -5.53
N LYS A 175 22.84 -3.50 -4.92
CA LYS A 175 23.28 -4.72 -5.59
C LYS A 175 22.18 -5.80 -5.64
N SER A 176 21.22 -5.73 -4.75
CA SER A 176 20.14 -6.70 -4.59
C SER A 176 18.75 -6.15 -4.98
N LEU A 177 18.68 -4.88 -5.40
CA LEU A 177 17.42 -4.30 -5.87
C LEU A 177 16.96 -4.95 -7.17
N PRO A 178 15.64 -5.09 -7.37
CA PRO A 178 15.06 -5.43 -8.67
C PRO A 178 15.49 -4.46 -9.78
N ASP A 179 15.49 -4.96 -11.01
CA ASP A 179 15.84 -4.16 -12.18
C ASP A 179 14.97 -2.91 -12.31
N GLY A 180 15.59 -1.81 -12.65
CA GLY A 180 14.93 -0.51 -12.79
C GLY A 180 14.75 0.26 -11.49
N LEU A 181 15.08 -0.29 -10.31
CA LEU A 181 15.08 0.43 -9.04
C LEU A 181 16.47 0.98 -8.70
N LYS A 182 16.50 2.18 -8.12
CA LYS A 182 17.74 2.79 -7.65
C LYS A 182 17.54 3.57 -6.36
N LEU A 183 18.38 3.29 -5.38
CA LEU A 183 18.50 4.07 -4.14
C LEU A 183 19.59 5.14 -4.31
N SER A 184 19.27 6.36 -3.92
CA SER A 184 20.20 7.49 -3.91
C SER A 184 20.00 8.36 -2.67
N LEU A 185 21.07 9.00 -2.21
CA LEU A 185 20.97 10.04 -1.19
C LEU A 185 20.36 11.31 -1.79
N ILE A 186 19.43 11.89 -1.03
CA ILE A 186 18.87 13.19 -1.33
C ILE A 186 19.58 14.20 -0.44
N HIS A 187 20.31 15.11 -1.04
CA HIS A 187 20.90 16.26 -0.36
C HIS A 187 19.87 17.39 -0.40
N ILE A 188 19.47 17.82 0.77
CA ILE A 188 18.63 19.01 0.97
C ILE A 188 19.54 20.19 1.25
#